data_50a64e0810f5e23b0769c6dac9ea6641
#
_entry.id   50a64e0810f5e23b0769c6dac9ea6641
#
_cell.length_a   1.000
_cell.length_b   1.000
_cell.length_c   1.000
_cell.angle_alpha   90.00
_cell.angle_beta   90.00
_cell.angle_gamma   90.00
#
_symmetry.space_group_name_H-M   'P 1'
#
loop_
_entity.id
_entity.type
_entity.pdbx_description
1 polymer ?
#
loop_
_entity_poly.entity_id
_entity_poly.type
_entity_poly.pdbx_seq_one_letter_code
_entity_poly.pdbx_strand_id
1 'polypeptide(L)'
;MQDPVGNPSNPLNSKNPDSNVPLTSHFSPLSLLTMAKQRTIFFCSNCGASSPKWLGKCPHCGEWNTYQEELIQKETVAEEKRKSWAPTGPGGKSEAPKAVLLQQVQTGRTVRLATPDQELNRVLGGGIVPGSLVLIGGQPGIGKSTLLLQVAMKTPARILYVSGEESEEQIKMRADRVADFKSECFILTETNTSKILQQAHDLQPQLMIVDSIQTMNTPHLDSAPGGIAQVRECAGELLRFAKETNIPVFLIGHINKEGDIAGPKLLEHIVDCVLQFEGDRHNTYRILRTLKNRFGSTDEMGIYEMQSAGLREVSNPSELLLSQKDEELSGCAVAATMEGMRPMLIETQALVSKAVFGTPQRSATGFDMRRLSMLLAVLEKRCGYFFSMNDVFLNLAGGIRVEDPAIDLAIVVSLISSLMDVSVPSDICFAGEVGLSGEIRAVQRVEQRITEADRLGFKEIYVSKYGMKGIDPKRYSIRIQTLGKVEELKSALFV
;
A
#
# COMPACT_ATOMS: atom_id res chain seq x y z
N MET A 1 -5.84 25.40 -61.99
CA MET A 1 -6.27 24.68 -63.19
C MET A 1 -7.22 23.62 -62.70
N GLN A 2 -8.43 24.02 -62.78
CA GLN A 2 -9.57 23.44 -63.50
C GLN A 2 -10.17 22.17 -62.89
N ASP A 3 -11.24 22.42 -62.16
CA ASP A 3 -12.49 21.65 -62.21
C ASP A 3 -12.99 21.46 -63.66
N PRO A 4 -14.04 20.69 -64.03
CA PRO A 4 -15.26 20.41 -63.24
C PRO A 4 -16.12 19.16 -63.67
N VAL A 5 -17.20 18.91 -62.83
CA VAL A 5 -18.61 18.67 -63.23
C VAL A 5 -19.08 17.28 -63.72
N GLY A 6 -20.16 16.81 -63.09
CA GLY A 6 -21.22 16.13 -63.77
C GLY A 6 -22.12 15.19 -62.95
N ASN A 7 -23.15 15.72 -62.29
CA ASN A 7 -24.42 15.02 -62.06
C ASN A 7 -25.32 15.25 -63.27
N PRO A 8 -26.25 14.36 -63.71
CA PRO A 8 -27.61 14.41 -63.16
C PRO A 8 -28.53 13.15 -63.27
N SER A 9 -29.61 13.21 -62.47
CA SER A 9 -31.02 12.94 -62.78
C SER A 9 -31.61 11.54 -62.78
N ASN A 10 -32.56 11.37 -61.87
CA ASN A 10 -33.81 10.62 -61.91
C ASN A 10 -34.65 10.92 -63.15
N PRO A 11 -35.58 10.05 -63.66
CA PRO A 11 -36.93 9.97 -63.05
C PRO A 11 -37.80 8.67 -63.30
N LEU A 12 -38.74 8.47 -62.36
CA LEU A 12 -40.19 8.22 -62.52
C LEU A 12 -40.78 6.94 -63.18
N ASN A 13 -41.69 6.34 -62.36
CA ASN A 13 -43.06 5.85 -62.67
C ASN A 13 -43.26 4.53 -63.45
N SER A 14 -43.97 3.55 -62.86
CA SER A 14 -45.44 3.43 -62.96
C SER A 14 -45.98 2.03 -62.61
N LYS A 15 -47.07 2.06 -61.77
CA LYS A 15 -48.29 1.24 -61.85
C LYS A 15 -48.29 -0.25 -61.49
N ASN A 16 -49.07 -0.55 -60.43
CA ASN A 16 -49.91 -1.71 -60.12
C ASN A 16 -50.78 -2.14 -61.33
N PRO A 17 -51.45 -3.35 -61.35
CA PRO A 17 -52.33 -3.86 -60.30
C PRO A 17 -52.46 -5.43 -60.19
N ASP A 18 -53.09 -5.82 -59.05
CA ASP A 18 -53.99 -6.95 -58.80
C ASP A 18 -53.56 -8.42 -58.93
N SER A 19 -53.60 -9.15 -57.81
CA SER A 19 -54.47 -10.35 -57.72
C SER A 19 -54.56 -10.87 -56.22
N ASN A 20 -55.78 -11.08 -55.82
CA ASN A 20 -56.28 -11.68 -54.57
C ASN A 20 -55.86 -13.15 -54.38
N VAL A 21 -55.40 -13.50 -53.14
CA VAL A 21 -55.58 -14.85 -52.55
C VAL A 21 -55.74 -14.70 -51.02
N PRO A 22 -56.64 -15.47 -50.36
CA PRO A 22 -57.13 -15.17 -49.00
C PRO A 22 -56.20 -15.67 -47.91
N LEU A 23 -56.09 -14.86 -46.85
CA LEU A 23 -55.45 -15.11 -45.54
C LEU A 23 -56.22 -16.15 -44.75
N THR A 24 -55.56 -17.26 -44.36
CA THR A 24 -55.92 -18.06 -43.23
C THR A 24 -54.98 -17.73 -42.06
N SER A 25 -55.60 -17.23 -40.99
CA SER A 25 -54.96 -16.83 -39.73
C SER A 25 -54.51 -18.03 -38.93
N HIS A 26 -53.19 -18.13 -38.67
CA HIS A 26 -52.68 -18.81 -37.48
C HIS A 26 -51.92 -17.80 -36.64
N PHE A 27 -52.60 -17.24 -35.65
CA PHE A 27 -51.96 -16.53 -34.55
C PHE A 27 -51.32 -17.53 -33.59
N SER A 28 -50.01 -17.59 -33.57
CA SER A 28 -49.26 -18.11 -32.44
C SER A 28 -49.06 -16.97 -31.44
N PRO A 29 -49.23 -17.19 -30.12
CA PRO A 29 -49.03 -16.13 -29.15
C PRO A 29 -47.57 -15.80 -29.02
N LEU A 30 -47.18 -14.59 -29.39
CA LEU A 30 -45.89 -14.02 -29.02
C LEU A 30 -45.80 -14.02 -27.49
N SER A 31 -44.79 -14.74 -26.99
CA SER A 31 -44.36 -14.67 -25.61
C SER A 31 -44.00 -13.21 -25.26
N LEU A 32 -44.73 -12.63 -24.32
CA LEU A 32 -44.39 -11.40 -23.67
C LEU A 32 -43.01 -11.60 -22.98
N LEU A 33 -41.96 -11.16 -23.62
CA LEU A 33 -40.68 -10.88 -22.94
C LEU A 33 -40.99 -9.73 -21.98
N THR A 34 -41.13 -10.06 -20.71
CA THR A 34 -41.10 -9.10 -19.61
C THR A 34 -39.75 -8.39 -19.64
N MET A 35 -39.73 -7.18 -20.16
CA MET A 35 -38.55 -6.29 -20.04
C MET A 35 -38.26 -6.05 -18.57
N ALA A 36 -37.14 -6.58 -18.09
CA ALA A 36 -36.63 -6.29 -16.76
C ALA A 36 -36.44 -4.77 -16.64
N LYS A 37 -37.02 -4.19 -15.62
CA LYS A 37 -36.96 -2.76 -15.37
C LYS A 37 -35.55 -2.37 -14.98
N GLN A 38 -34.78 -1.81 -15.90
CA GLN A 38 -33.47 -1.23 -15.64
C GLN A 38 -33.61 -0.08 -14.65
N ARG A 39 -32.76 -0.03 -13.63
CA ARG A 39 -32.66 1.10 -12.71
C ARG A 39 -31.28 1.72 -12.83
N THR A 40 -31.23 2.99 -13.08
CA THR A 40 -30.03 3.80 -12.98
C THR A 40 -29.74 4.09 -11.51
N ILE A 41 -28.52 3.81 -11.06
CA ILE A 41 -28.03 4.18 -9.74
C ILE A 41 -26.71 4.92 -9.93
N PHE A 42 -26.49 5.94 -9.12
CA PHE A 42 -25.26 6.73 -9.15
C PHE A 42 -24.35 6.31 -7.99
N PHE A 43 -23.08 6.04 -8.27
CA PHE A 43 -22.09 5.69 -7.27
C PHE A 43 -21.01 6.79 -7.14
N CYS A 44 -20.65 7.13 -5.90
CA CYS A 44 -19.57 8.04 -5.64
C CYS A 44 -18.23 7.35 -5.97
N SER A 45 -17.44 7.92 -6.90
CA SER A 45 -16.14 7.38 -7.31
C SER A 45 -15.10 7.39 -6.19
N ASN A 46 -15.27 8.20 -5.14
CA ASN A 46 -14.36 8.29 -4.02
C ASN A 46 -14.69 7.27 -2.91
N CYS A 47 -15.95 7.15 -2.46
CA CYS A 47 -16.31 6.33 -1.30
C CYS A 47 -17.29 5.18 -1.62
N GLY A 48 -17.77 5.05 -2.87
CA GLY A 48 -18.69 4.00 -3.29
C GLY A 48 -20.13 4.16 -2.76
N ALA A 49 -20.47 5.26 -2.10
CA ALA A 49 -21.83 5.51 -1.63
C ALA A 49 -22.80 5.60 -2.82
N SER A 50 -23.92 4.88 -2.76
CA SER A 50 -24.92 4.85 -3.83
C SER A 50 -26.04 5.85 -3.59
N SER A 51 -26.55 6.43 -4.68
CA SER A 51 -27.73 7.30 -4.67
C SER A 51 -28.63 6.99 -5.87
N PRO A 52 -29.95 7.04 -5.73
CA PRO A 52 -30.89 6.89 -6.86
C PRO A 52 -30.90 8.11 -7.80
N LYS A 53 -30.19 9.18 -7.42
CA LYS A 53 -30.08 10.44 -8.20
C LYS A 53 -28.63 10.92 -8.14
N TRP A 54 -28.22 11.58 -9.21
CA TRP A 54 -26.93 12.28 -9.21
C TRP A 54 -26.91 13.41 -8.17
N LEU A 55 -25.85 13.47 -7.36
CA LEU A 55 -25.64 14.48 -6.34
C LEU A 55 -24.35 15.22 -6.63
N GLY A 56 -24.36 16.55 -6.61
CA GLY A 56 -23.15 17.37 -6.81
C GLY A 56 -22.11 17.20 -5.73
N LYS A 57 -22.54 16.91 -4.48
CA LYS A 57 -21.66 16.62 -3.35
C LYS A 57 -22.06 15.30 -2.70
N CYS A 58 -21.10 14.43 -2.45
CA CYS A 58 -21.34 13.18 -1.78
C CYS A 58 -21.63 13.40 -0.28
N PRO A 59 -22.79 12.99 0.25
CA PRO A 59 -23.10 13.18 1.67
C PRO A 59 -22.26 12.31 2.60
N HIS A 60 -21.62 11.25 2.08
CA HIS A 60 -20.84 10.31 2.87
C HIS A 60 -19.38 10.74 3.01
N CYS A 61 -18.70 11.14 1.93
CA CYS A 61 -17.29 11.55 1.96
C CYS A 61 -17.07 13.06 1.81
N GLY A 62 -18.12 13.84 1.47
CA GLY A 62 -18.04 15.28 1.34
C GLY A 62 -17.42 15.80 0.03
N GLU A 63 -16.96 14.92 -0.86
CA GLU A 63 -16.36 15.28 -2.13
C GLU A 63 -17.37 15.73 -3.18
N TRP A 64 -16.94 16.65 -4.08
CA TRP A 64 -17.79 17.22 -5.14
C TRP A 64 -17.57 16.50 -6.46
N ASN A 65 -18.66 16.39 -7.26
CA ASN A 65 -18.68 15.84 -8.63
C ASN A 65 -18.13 14.41 -8.76
N THR A 66 -18.35 13.58 -7.72
CA THR A 66 -17.82 12.20 -7.64
C THR A 66 -18.85 11.14 -8.04
N TYR A 67 -20.12 11.51 -8.32
CA TYR A 67 -21.14 10.55 -8.70
C TYR A 67 -21.05 10.18 -10.18
N GLN A 68 -20.94 8.88 -10.47
CA GLN A 68 -20.97 8.29 -11.80
C GLN A 68 -22.22 7.43 -11.96
N GLU A 69 -22.82 7.48 -13.15
CA GLU A 69 -24.04 6.73 -13.49
C GLU A 69 -23.68 5.28 -13.83
N GLU A 70 -24.38 4.33 -13.21
CA GLU A 70 -24.30 2.91 -13.55
C GLU A 70 -25.71 2.30 -13.67
N LEU A 71 -25.89 1.45 -14.70
CA LEU A 71 -27.13 0.73 -14.95
C LEU A 71 -27.10 -0.61 -14.21
N ILE A 72 -28.06 -0.83 -13.30
CA ILE A 72 -28.20 -2.09 -12.59
C ILE A 72 -29.49 -2.78 -13.04
N GLN A 73 -29.39 -4.02 -13.53
CA GLN A 73 -30.52 -4.88 -13.78
C GLN A 73 -31.01 -5.49 -12.46
N LYS A 74 -32.33 -5.48 -12.25
CA LYS A 74 -32.95 -6.01 -11.03
C LYS A 74 -32.82 -7.53 -10.98
N GLU A 75 -32.16 -8.03 -9.94
CA GLU A 75 -32.08 -9.45 -9.63
C GLU A 75 -33.49 -10.07 -9.43
N THR A 76 -33.83 -11.04 -10.24
CA THR A 76 -35.03 -11.88 -10.01
C THR A 76 -34.76 -13.38 -10.08
N VAL A 77 -33.51 -13.82 -10.36
CA VAL A 77 -33.17 -15.26 -10.46
C VAL A 77 -31.76 -15.54 -9.88
N ALA A 78 -31.12 -14.58 -9.22
CA ALA A 78 -29.68 -14.61 -8.98
C ALA A 78 -29.26 -15.28 -7.65
N GLU A 79 -30.15 -15.50 -6.69
CA GLU A 79 -29.72 -16.09 -5.41
C GLU A 79 -29.38 -17.59 -5.49
N GLU A 80 -30.04 -18.35 -6.37
CA GLU A 80 -29.72 -19.76 -6.58
C GLU A 80 -28.48 -19.99 -7.45
N LYS A 81 -28.16 -19.06 -8.37
CA LYS A 81 -26.96 -19.15 -9.23
C LYS A 81 -25.68 -18.61 -8.59
N ARG A 82 -25.75 -17.92 -7.46
CA ARG A 82 -24.59 -17.39 -6.73
C ARG A 82 -23.66 -18.44 -6.14
N LYS A 83 -24.01 -19.73 -6.21
CA LYS A 83 -23.19 -20.86 -5.77
C LYS A 83 -22.70 -21.73 -6.93
N SER A 84 -22.39 -21.14 -8.08
CA SER A 84 -21.96 -21.91 -9.26
C SER A 84 -20.64 -22.68 -9.06
N TRP A 85 -19.87 -22.36 -8.03
CA TRP A 85 -18.64 -23.06 -7.63
C TRP A 85 -18.85 -24.03 -6.44
N ALA A 86 -19.99 -23.99 -5.75
CA ALA A 86 -20.30 -24.97 -4.71
C ALA A 86 -20.69 -26.30 -5.34
N PRO A 87 -20.18 -27.45 -4.86
CA PRO A 87 -20.52 -28.76 -5.43
C PRO A 87 -22.01 -29.02 -5.31
N THR A 88 -22.69 -29.11 -6.45
CA THR A 88 -24.06 -29.64 -6.57
C THR A 88 -24.01 -31.17 -6.53
N GLY A 89 -23.60 -31.74 -5.41
CA GLY A 89 -23.75 -33.18 -5.19
C GLY A 89 -25.19 -33.48 -4.78
N PRO A 90 -25.76 -34.64 -5.19
CA PRO A 90 -27.09 -35.07 -4.74
C PRO A 90 -27.02 -35.42 -3.25
N GLY A 91 -27.34 -34.45 -2.37
CA GLY A 91 -27.37 -34.67 -0.91
C GLY A 91 -26.82 -33.52 -0.05
N GLY A 92 -26.16 -32.53 -0.62
CA GLY A 92 -25.57 -31.40 0.13
C GLY A 92 -26.58 -30.34 0.48
N LYS A 93 -27.46 -30.55 1.48
CA LYS A 93 -28.09 -29.43 2.20
C LYS A 93 -26.98 -28.70 2.95
N SER A 94 -26.54 -27.57 2.45
CA SER A 94 -25.78 -26.61 3.24
C SER A 94 -26.61 -26.27 4.48
N GLU A 95 -26.31 -26.85 5.62
CA GLU A 95 -26.92 -26.43 6.87
C GLU A 95 -26.60 -24.97 7.08
N ALA A 96 -27.62 -24.17 7.35
CA ALA A 96 -27.45 -22.76 7.71
C ALA A 96 -26.48 -22.70 8.91
N PRO A 97 -25.54 -21.74 8.92
CA PRO A 97 -24.56 -21.63 10.01
C PRO A 97 -25.31 -21.44 11.35
N LYS A 98 -25.05 -22.32 12.30
CA LYS A 98 -25.62 -22.28 13.66
C LYS A 98 -24.74 -21.40 14.55
N ALA A 99 -25.35 -20.58 15.43
CA ALA A 99 -24.62 -19.84 16.43
C ALA A 99 -23.86 -20.81 17.36
N VAL A 100 -22.57 -20.58 17.56
CA VAL A 100 -21.70 -21.38 18.41
C VAL A 100 -21.25 -20.52 19.59
N LEU A 101 -21.24 -21.07 20.80
CA LEU A 101 -20.77 -20.39 21.99
C LEU A 101 -19.26 -20.10 21.82
N LEU A 102 -18.83 -18.84 22.04
CA LEU A 102 -17.44 -18.41 21.84
C LEU A 102 -16.43 -19.30 22.59
N GLN A 103 -16.78 -19.76 23.78
CA GLN A 103 -15.96 -20.64 24.62
C GLN A 103 -15.80 -22.06 24.03
N GLN A 104 -16.69 -22.48 23.12
CA GLN A 104 -16.65 -23.78 22.43
C GLN A 104 -15.90 -23.72 21.11
N VAL A 105 -15.57 -22.50 20.62
CA VAL A 105 -14.73 -22.33 19.43
C VAL A 105 -13.30 -22.77 19.80
N GLN A 106 -12.93 -23.94 19.36
CA GLN A 106 -11.53 -24.36 19.48
C GLN A 106 -10.67 -23.48 18.57
N THR A 107 -9.94 -22.55 19.15
CA THR A 107 -8.83 -21.90 18.50
C THR A 107 -7.69 -22.93 18.39
N GLY A 108 -7.78 -23.84 17.44
CA GLY A 108 -6.57 -24.50 16.97
C GLY A 108 -5.59 -23.40 16.62
N ARG A 109 -4.29 -23.55 16.91
CA ARG A 109 -3.25 -22.61 16.43
C ARG A 109 -3.51 -22.45 14.94
N THR A 110 -4.04 -21.30 14.55
CA THR A 110 -4.24 -20.98 13.13
C THR A 110 -2.85 -20.93 12.54
N VAL A 111 -2.44 -22.04 11.93
CA VAL A 111 -1.10 -22.13 11.35
C VAL A 111 -1.10 -21.19 10.16
N ARG A 112 -0.44 -20.05 10.34
CA ARG A 112 -0.25 -19.10 9.24
C ARG A 112 0.64 -19.73 8.18
N LEU A 113 0.33 -19.51 6.91
CA LEU A 113 1.21 -19.89 5.82
C LEU A 113 2.39 -18.91 5.83
N ALA A 114 3.54 -19.37 6.32
CA ALA A 114 4.77 -18.61 6.28
C ALA A 114 5.33 -18.64 4.85
N THR A 115 5.63 -17.46 4.31
CA THR A 115 6.35 -17.34 3.05
C THR A 115 7.86 -17.33 3.32
N PRO A 116 8.70 -17.62 2.32
CA PRO A 116 10.14 -17.41 2.46
C PRO A 116 10.53 -15.95 2.61
N ASP A 117 9.62 -15.01 2.28
CA ASP A 117 9.80 -13.57 2.37
C ASP A 117 9.52 -13.07 3.79
N GLN A 118 10.57 -12.69 4.53
CA GLN A 118 10.47 -12.28 5.93
C GLN A 118 9.86 -10.88 6.07
N GLU A 119 10.12 -9.99 5.13
CA GLU A 119 9.55 -8.64 5.16
C GLU A 119 8.04 -8.67 4.88
N LEU A 120 7.57 -9.54 3.98
CA LEU A 120 6.13 -9.77 3.79
C LEU A 120 5.50 -10.44 5.02
N ASN A 121 6.14 -11.45 5.59
CA ASN A 121 5.65 -12.10 6.82
C ASN A 121 5.52 -11.09 7.96
N ARG A 122 6.47 -10.17 8.10
CA ARG A 122 6.47 -9.09 9.10
C ARG A 122 5.21 -8.22 8.97
N VAL A 123 4.96 -7.65 7.80
CA VAL A 123 3.80 -6.75 7.58
C VAL A 123 2.46 -7.47 7.70
N LEU A 124 2.45 -8.77 7.50
CA LEU A 124 1.27 -9.62 7.73
C LEU A 124 1.09 -10.02 9.21
N GLY A 125 2.06 -9.70 10.08
CA GLY A 125 2.04 -10.08 11.49
C GLY A 125 2.42 -11.54 11.74
N GLY A 126 3.34 -12.11 10.92
CA GLY A 126 3.89 -13.46 11.07
C GLY A 126 3.44 -14.46 10.02
N GLY A 127 2.91 -14.01 8.88
CA GLY A 127 2.51 -14.85 7.74
C GLY A 127 1.04 -14.72 7.35
N ILE A 128 0.66 -15.41 6.30
CA ILE A 128 -0.66 -15.35 5.67
C ILE A 128 -1.68 -16.14 6.51
N VAL A 129 -2.78 -15.50 6.88
CA VAL A 129 -3.86 -16.14 7.63
C VAL A 129 -4.77 -16.90 6.67
N PRO A 130 -5.08 -18.20 6.92
CA PRO A 130 -6.02 -18.95 6.10
C PRO A 130 -7.39 -18.24 6.00
N GLY A 131 -7.98 -18.26 4.82
CA GLY A 131 -9.28 -17.62 4.59
C GLY A 131 -9.26 -16.09 4.65
N SER A 132 -8.09 -15.45 4.63
CA SER A 132 -7.96 -13.99 4.59
C SER A 132 -8.00 -13.45 3.16
N LEU A 133 -8.53 -12.23 3.02
CA LEU A 133 -8.45 -11.43 1.81
C LEU A 133 -7.50 -10.26 2.05
N VAL A 134 -6.37 -10.22 1.33
CA VAL A 134 -5.30 -9.22 1.47
C VAL A 134 -5.24 -8.38 0.21
N LEU A 135 -5.32 -7.06 0.34
CA LEU A 135 -5.15 -6.11 -0.76
C LEU A 135 -3.74 -5.52 -0.72
N ILE A 136 -3.02 -5.59 -1.83
CA ILE A 136 -1.76 -4.86 -2.03
C ILE A 136 -2.02 -3.72 -3.02
N GLY A 137 -2.02 -2.50 -2.51
CA GLY A 137 -2.14 -1.27 -3.27
C GLY A 137 -0.79 -0.63 -3.58
N GLY A 138 -0.74 0.21 -4.62
CA GLY A 138 0.47 0.98 -4.95
C GLY A 138 0.45 1.49 -6.39
N GLN A 139 1.34 2.44 -6.72
CA GLN A 139 1.45 3.00 -8.05
C GLN A 139 1.76 1.92 -9.11
N PRO A 140 1.33 2.09 -10.37
CA PRO A 140 1.73 1.21 -11.47
C PRO A 140 3.26 1.18 -11.61
N GLY A 141 3.83 -0.02 -11.79
CA GLY A 141 5.28 -0.21 -11.96
C GLY A 141 6.11 -0.16 -10.67
N ILE A 142 5.48 -0.06 -9.47
CA ILE A 142 6.20 -0.02 -8.18
C ILE A 142 6.81 -1.38 -7.78
N GLY A 143 6.29 -2.50 -8.33
CA GLY A 143 6.80 -3.85 -8.04
C GLY A 143 5.80 -4.82 -7.40
N LYS A 144 4.50 -4.45 -7.27
CA LYS A 144 3.46 -5.31 -6.65
C LYS A 144 3.40 -6.72 -7.25
N SER A 145 3.20 -6.77 -8.57
CA SER A 145 3.12 -8.04 -9.32
C SER A 145 4.42 -8.83 -9.28
N THR A 146 5.57 -8.13 -9.23
CA THR A 146 6.89 -8.76 -9.07
C THR A 146 7.03 -9.42 -7.70
N LEU A 147 6.67 -8.71 -6.62
CA LEU A 147 6.71 -9.25 -5.26
C LEU A 147 5.85 -10.51 -5.14
N LEU A 148 4.58 -10.42 -5.56
CA LEU A 148 3.67 -11.55 -5.41
C LEU A 148 4.02 -12.73 -6.32
N LEU A 149 4.59 -12.49 -7.50
CA LEU A 149 5.11 -13.56 -8.35
C LEU A 149 6.32 -14.25 -7.68
N GLN A 150 7.25 -13.46 -7.08
CA GLN A 150 8.37 -14.02 -6.32
C GLN A 150 7.91 -14.86 -5.15
N VAL A 151 6.92 -14.39 -4.39
CA VAL A 151 6.31 -15.13 -3.29
C VAL A 151 5.65 -16.41 -3.81
N ALA A 152 4.90 -16.33 -4.91
CA ALA A 152 4.26 -17.48 -5.53
C ALA A 152 5.27 -18.54 -5.95
N MET A 153 6.41 -18.15 -6.52
CA MET A 153 7.44 -19.07 -6.99
C MET A 153 8.26 -19.73 -5.87
N LYS A 154 8.53 -18.96 -4.81
CA LYS A 154 9.43 -19.38 -3.71
C LYS A 154 8.71 -20.12 -2.58
N THR A 155 7.41 -19.89 -2.38
CA THR A 155 6.64 -20.52 -1.30
C THR A 155 6.38 -22.00 -1.65
N PRO A 156 6.80 -22.98 -0.82
CA PRO A 156 6.60 -24.41 -1.11
C PRO A 156 5.13 -24.81 -0.90
N ALA A 157 4.25 -24.36 -1.79
CA ALA A 157 2.82 -24.55 -1.72
C ALA A 157 2.23 -24.61 -3.14
N ARG A 158 1.02 -25.15 -3.27
CA ARG A 158 0.24 -25.05 -4.50
C ARG A 158 -0.43 -23.69 -4.58
N ILE A 159 -0.08 -22.92 -5.60
CA ILE A 159 -0.51 -21.52 -5.74
C ILE A 159 -1.19 -21.33 -7.09
N LEU A 160 -2.32 -20.63 -7.09
CA LEU A 160 -3.02 -20.19 -8.29
C LEU A 160 -2.75 -18.69 -8.50
N TYR A 161 -2.04 -18.35 -9.56
CA TYR A 161 -1.80 -16.97 -10.01
C TYR A 161 -2.74 -16.62 -11.16
N VAL A 162 -3.72 -15.77 -10.89
CA VAL A 162 -4.70 -15.30 -11.85
C VAL A 162 -4.25 -13.97 -12.41
N SER A 163 -4.16 -13.85 -13.73
CA SER A 163 -3.82 -12.60 -14.42
C SER A 163 -4.95 -12.17 -15.34
N GLY A 164 -5.35 -10.92 -15.22
CA GLY A 164 -6.26 -10.25 -16.17
C GLY A 164 -5.57 -9.22 -17.05
N GLU A 165 -4.25 -9.03 -16.91
CA GLU A 165 -3.50 -8.00 -17.63
C GLU A 165 -2.40 -8.58 -18.53
N GLU A 166 -1.74 -9.66 -18.10
CA GLU A 166 -0.60 -10.26 -18.78
C GLU A 166 -0.92 -11.64 -19.32
N SER A 167 -0.34 -12.01 -20.46
CA SER A 167 -0.40 -13.37 -20.99
C SER A 167 0.50 -14.34 -20.19
N GLU A 168 0.29 -15.63 -20.38
CA GLU A 168 1.09 -16.69 -19.76
C GLU A 168 2.58 -16.54 -20.11
N GLU A 169 2.90 -16.20 -21.37
CA GLU A 169 4.27 -16.00 -21.84
C GLU A 169 4.92 -14.77 -21.19
N GLN A 170 4.17 -13.68 -20.99
CA GLN A 170 4.67 -12.48 -20.32
C GLN A 170 4.99 -12.74 -18.86
N ILE A 171 4.10 -13.46 -18.17
CA ILE A 171 4.33 -13.90 -16.77
C ILE A 171 5.55 -14.83 -16.71
N LYS A 172 5.65 -15.78 -17.64
CA LYS A 172 6.79 -16.71 -17.71
C LYS A 172 8.12 -15.97 -17.92
N MET A 173 8.18 -15.02 -18.88
CA MET A 173 9.37 -14.20 -19.09
C MET A 173 9.78 -13.39 -17.84
N ARG A 174 8.81 -12.94 -17.05
CA ARG A 174 9.06 -12.25 -15.78
C ARG A 174 9.54 -13.22 -14.71
N ALA A 175 8.93 -14.40 -14.64
CA ALA A 175 9.31 -15.48 -13.73
C ALA A 175 10.75 -15.95 -13.96
N ASP A 176 11.18 -16.08 -15.20
CA ASP A 176 12.53 -16.54 -15.55
C ASP A 176 13.65 -15.58 -15.13
N ARG A 177 13.35 -14.28 -14.91
CA ARG A 177 14.30 -13.32 -14.34
C ARG A 177 14.51 -13.50 -12.85
N VAL A 178 13.54 -14.07 -12.16
CA VAL A 178 13.50 -14.12 -10.69
C VAL A 178 14.25 -15.33 -10.14
N ALA A 179 14.50 -16.39 -10.94
CA ALA A 179 15.12 -17.67 -10.59
C ALA A 179 14.61 -18.32 -9.26
N ASP A 180 14.63 -19.66 -9.15
CA ASP A 180 14.17 -20.50 -8.03
C ASP A 180 12.66 -20.80 -7.98
N PHE A 181 12.24 -21.81 -8.75
CA PHE A 181 10.93 -22.43 -8.59
C PHE A 181 10.95 -23.47 -7.47
N LYS A 182 10.26 -23.18 -6.35
CA LYS A 182 10.07 -24.11 -5.23
C LYS A 182 8.61 -24.52 -5.02
N SER A 183 7.69 -23.92 -5.80
CA SER A 183 6.25 -24.09 -5.69
C SER A 183 5.65 -24.80 -6.90
N GLU A 184 4.43 -25.34 -6.72
CA GLU A 184 3.51 -25.65 -7.81
C GLU A 184 2.68 -24.41 -8.13
N CYS A 185 3.23 -23.47 -8.93
CA CYS A 185 2.55 -22.24 -9.33
C CYS A 185 1.79 -22.47 -10.65
N PHE A 186 0.47 -22.43 -10.58
CA PHE A 186 -0.43 -22.52 -11.73
C PHE A 186 -0.82 -21.12 -12.18
N ILE A 187 -0.76 -20.87 -13.48
CA ILE A 187 -1.14 -19.57 -14.08
C ILE A 187 -2.51 -19.74 -14.73
N LEU A 188 -3.40 -18.78 -14.53
CA LEU A 188 -4.71 -18.71 -15.15
C LEU A 188 -4.93 -17.30 -15.72
N THR A 189 -5.04 -17.18 -17.04
CA THR A 189 -5.36 -15.94 -17.75
C THR A 189 -6.87 -15.84 -17.96
N GLU A 190 -7.58 -15.37 -16.95
CA GLU A 190 -9.05 -15.24 -16.96
C GLU A 190 -9.46 -14.01 -16.13
N THR A 191 -10.54 -13.34 -16.56
CA THR A 191 -11.10 -12.17 -15.87
C THR A 191 -12.45 -12.42 -15.24
N ASN A 192 -13.15 -13.49 -15.65
CA ASN A 192 -14.46 -13.85 -15.14
C ASN A 192 -14.34 -14.57 -13.78
N THR A 193 -14.83 -13.92 -12.72
CA THR A 193 -14.74 -14.46 -11.34
C THR A 193 -15.37 -15.83 -11.17
N SER A 194 -16.51 -16.11 -11.82
CA SER A 194 -17.17 -17.43 -11.70
C SER A 194 -16.30 -18.56 -12.23
N LYS A 195 -15.60 -18.34 -13.36
CA LYS A 195 -14.67 -19.34 -13.91
C LYS A 195 -13.41 -19.48 -13.06
N ILE A 196 -12.88 -18.34 -12.55
CA ILE A 196 -11.71 -18.34 -11.65
C ILE A 196 -12.02 -19.14 -10.39
N LEU A 197 -13.17 -18.91 -9.75
CA LEU A 197 -13.56 -19.59 -8.52
C LEU A 197 -13.82 -21.08 -8.75
N GLN A 198 -14.35 -21.47 -9.93
CA GLN A 198 -14.49 -22.86 -10.30
C GLN A 198 -13.12 -23.55 -10.43
N GLN A 199 -12.17 -22.95 -11.15
CA GLN A 199 -10.82 -23.49 -11.28
C GLN A 199 -10.09 -23.55 -9.93
N ALA A 200 -10.25 -22.53 -9.08
CA ALA A 200 -9.69 -22.54 -7.73
C ALA A 200 -10.29 -23.64 -6.86
N HIS A 201 -11.61 -23.91 -7.00
CA HIS A 201 -12.25 -24.99 -6.30
C HIS A 201 -11.72 -26.36 -6.74
N ASP A 202 -11.53 -26.57 -8.04
CA ASP A 202 -11.07 -27.85 -8.60
C ASP A 202 -9.57 -28.10 -8.27
N LEU A 203 -8.76 -27.04 -8.30
CA LEU A 203 -7.32 -27.08 -8.03
C LEU A 203 -7.00 -27.19 -6.53
N GLN A 204 -7.86 -26.66 -5.65
CA GLN A 204 -7.63 -26.54 -4.20
C GLN A 204 -6.26 -25.94 -3.86
N PRO A 205 -5.94 -24.70 -4.31
CA PRO A 205 -4.66 -24.10 -4.01
C PRO A 205 -4.58 -23.72 -2.52
N GLN A 206 -3.36 -23.58 -1.99
CA GLN A 206 -3.11 -23.10 -0.63
C GLN A 206 -3.04 -21.56 -0.57
N LEU A 207 -2.92 -20.91 -1.72
CA LEU A 207 -2.93 -19.46 -1.89
C LEU A 207 -3.43 -19.13 -3.30
N MET A 208 -4.28 -18.10 -3.43
CA MET A 208 -4.67 -17.51 -4.71
C MET A 208 -4.20 -16.07 -4.78
N ILE A 209 -3.67 -15.65 -5.94
CA ILE A 209 -3.23 -14.29 -6.23
C ILE A 209 -4.00 -13.80 -7.44
N VAL A 210 -4.58 -12.61 -7.38
CA VAL A 210 -5.36 -11.98 -8.46
C VAL A 210 -4.68 -10.67 -8.88
N ASP A 211 -4.21 -10.62 -10.11
CA ASP A 211 -3.48 -9.49 -10.71
C ASP A 211 -4.16 -9.00 -12.00
N SER A 212 -5.00 -7.95 -11.96
CA SER A 212 -5.41 -7.11 -10.86
C SER A 212 -6.93 -7.17 -10.66
N ILE A 213 -7.39 -6.70 -9.50
CA ILE A 213 -8.84 -6.66 -9.21
C ILE A 213 -9.60 -5.75 -10.19
N GLN A 214 -8.93 -4.76 -10.78
CA GLN A 214 -9.53 -3.83 -11.73
C GLN A 214 -9.91 -4.48 -13.06
N THR A 215 -9.29 -5.57 -13.44
CA THR A 215 -9.59 -6.30 -14.69
C THR A 215 -10.66 -7.37 -14.51
N MET A 216 -10.98 -7.71 -13.25
CA MET A 216 -11.96 -8.73 -12.95
C MET A 216 -13.38 -8.28 -13.26
N ASN A 217 -14.21 -9.21 -13.70
CA ASN A 217 -15.63 -9.00 -13.93
C ASN A 217 -16.46 -10.18 -13.41
N THR A 218 -17.66 -9.86 -12.96
CA THR A 218 -18.68 -10.87 -12.65
C THR A 218 -19.81 -10.81 -13.67
N PRO A 219 -20.31 -11.95 -14.16
CA PRO A 219 -21.42 -11.99 -15.11
C PRO A 219 -22.74 -11.54 -14.49
N HIS A 220 -22.79 -11.34 -13.18
CA HIS A 220 -24.01 -10.95 -12.45
C HIS A 220 -24.28 -9.44 -12.47
N LEU A 221 -23.33 -8.63 -12.93
CA LEU A 221 -23.45 -7.18 -13.06
C LEU A 221 -23.25 -6.76 -14.51
N ASP A 222 -24.17 -5.97 -15.02
CA ASP A 222 -24.11 -5.38 -16.35
C ASP A 222 -23.43 -4.00 -16.29
N SER A 223 -22.18 -3.99 -15.84
CA SER A 223 -21.34 -2.79 -15.78
C SER A 223 -19.97 -3.06 -16.39
N ALA A 224 -19.28 -2.02 -16.85
CA ALA A 224 -17.98 -2.18 -17.50
C ALA A 224 -16.93 -2.75 -16.53
N PRO A 225 -16.02 -3.63 -16.99
CA PRO A 225 -14.86 -4.05 -16.21
C PRO A 225 -14.07 -2.84 -15.69
N GLY A 226 -13.58 -2.91 -14.44
CA GLY A 226 -12.89 -1.80 -13.78
C GLY A 226 -13.81 -0.74 -13.17
N GLY A 227 -15.12 -0.78 -13.45
CA GLY A 227 -16.11 0.05 -12.76
C GLY A 227 -16.20 -0.28 -11.27
N ILE A 228 -16.57 0.71 -10.46
CA ILE A 228 -16.58 0.59 -8.98
C ILE A 228 -17.49 -0.55 -8.52
N ALA A 229 -18.66 -0.71 -9.15
CA ALA A 229 -19.59 -1.78 -8.83
C ALA A 229 -19.01 -3.16 -9.14
N GLN A 230 -18.32 -3.33 -10.29
CA GLN A 230 -17.65 -4.57 -10.66
C GLN A 230 -16.52 -4.91 -9.66
N VAL A 231 -15.65 -3.97 -9.38
CA VAL A 231 -14.52 -4.17 -8.45
C VAL A 231 -15.04 -4.56 -7.06
N ARG A 232 -16.11 -3.91 -6.59
CA ARG A 232 -16.74 -4.21 -5.30
C ARG A 232 -17.35 -5.61 -5.26
N GLU A 233 -18.12 -5.98 -6.27
CA GLU A 233 -18.80 -7.29 -6.31
C GLU A 233 -17.76 -8.42 -6.47
N CYS A 234 -16.79 -8.27 -7.37
CA CYS A 234 -15.70 -9.25 -7.52
C CYS A 234 -14.92 -9.45 -6.21
N ALA A 235 -14.58 -8.37 -5.51
CA ALA A 235 -13.92 -8.46 -4.19
C ALA A 235 -14.81 -9.14 -3.15
N GLY A 236 -16.13 -8.91 -3.18
CA GLY A 236 -17.12 -9.58 -2.32
C GLY A 236 -17.21 -11.09 -2.59
N GLU A 237 -17.20 -11.50 -3.87
CA GLU A 237 -17.18 -12.92 -4.27
C GLU A 237 -15.90 -13.61 -3.80
N LEU A 238 -14.73 -12.97 -4.01
CA LEU A 238 -13.43 -13.47 -3.60
C LEU A 238 -13.31 -13.57 -2.06
N LEU A 239 -13.86 -12.59 -1.32
CA LEU A 239 -13.91 -12.66 0.15
C LEU A 239 -14.74 -13.85 0.63
N ARG A 240 -15.93 -14.04 0.03
CA ARG A 240 -16.82 -15.17 0.38
C ARG A 240 -16.13 -16.49 0.12
N PHE A 241 -15.53 -16.64 -1.06
CA PHE A 241 -14.73 -17.81 -1.41
C PHE A 241 -13.62 -18.06 -0.39
N ALA A 242 -12.81 -17.05 -0.06
CA ALA A 242 -11.74 -17.19 0.93
C ALA A 242 -12.25 -17.70 2.28
N LYS A 243 -13.36 -17.11 2.79
CA LYS A 243 -13.94 -17.49 4.08
C LYS A 243 -14.54 -18.91 4.09
N GLU A 244 -15.17 -19.33 2.98
CA GLU A 244 -15.83 -20.64 2.90
C GLU A 244 -14.83 -21.78 2.65
N THR A 245 -13.75 -21.53 1.90
CA THR A 245 -12.73 -22.55 1.56
C THR A 245 -11.50 -22.53 2.46
N ASN A 246 -11.33 -21.50 3.31
CA ASN A 246 -10.10 -21.20 4.05
C ASN A 246 -8.87 -20.96 3.16
N ILE A 247 -9.04 -20.76 1.85
CA ILE A 247 -7.96 -20.42 0.93
C ILE A 247 -7.72 -18.91 1.01
N PRO A 248 -6.52 -18.44 1.42
CA PRO A 248 -6.21 -17.02 1.44
C PRO A 248 -6.09 -16.47 0.01
N VAL A 249 -6.51 -15.21 -0.18
CA VAL A 249 -6.49 -14.54 -1.47
C VAL A 249 -5.75 -13.22 -1.37
N PHE A 250 -4.77 -13.00 -2.25
CA PHE A 250 -4.15 -11.69 -2.48
C PHE A 250 -4.79 -11.00 -3.67
N LEU A 251 -5.14 -9.74 -3.49
CA LEU A 251 -5.61 -8.86 -4.54
C LEU A 251 -4.55 -7.80 -4.83
N ILE A 252 -4.17 -7.64 -6.08
CA ILE A 252 -3.38 -6.49 -6.52
C ILE A 252 -4.33 -5.39 -6.97
N GLY A 253 -4.08 -4.16 -6.45
CA GLY A 253 -4.81 -2.95 -6.81
C GLY A 253 -3.88 -1.81 -7.22
N HIS A 254 -4.32 -0.96 -8.15
CA HIS A 254 -3.61 0.25 -8.55
C HIS A 254 -4.17 1.46 -7.80
N ILE A 255 -3.30 2.39 -7.39
CA ILE A 255 -3.68 3.67 -6.79
C ILE A 255 -3.64 4.79 -7.83
N ASN A 256 -4.48 5.81 -7.64
CA ASN A 256 -4.48 7.04 -8.44
C ASN A 256 -3.23 7.88 -8.15
N LYS A 257 -2.95 8.89 -9.02
CA LYS A 257 -1.82 9.82 -8.87
C LYS A 257 -1.83 10.62 -7.55
N GLU A 258 -2.98 10.73 -6.91
CA GLU A 258 -3.19 11.43 -5.64
C GLU A 258 -2.85 10.55 -4.41
N GLY A 259 -2.37 9.32 -4.63
CA GLY A 259 -2.02 8.38 -3.55
C GLY A 259 -3.22 7.62 -2.98
N ASP A 260 -4.43 7.96 -3.41
CA ASP A 260 -5.64 7.21 -3.10
C ASP A 260 -5.75 6.02 -4.06
N ILE A 261 -5.96 4.84 -3.52
CA ILE A 261 -6.25 3.65 -4.32
C ILE A 261 -7.51 3.92 -5.15
N ALA A 262 -7.50 3.91 -6.49
CA ALA A 262 -8.67 4.09 -7.35
C ALA A 262 -9.72 3.00 -7.05
N GLY A 263 -10.80 3.40 -6.41
CA GLY A 263 -11.80 2.48 -5.87
C GLY A 263 -11.50 1.77 -4.54
N PRO A 264 -10.53 2.14 -3.71
CA PRO A 264 -10.10 1.31 -2.59
C PRO A 264 -10.41 1.79 -1.20
N LYS A 265 -10.78 3.01 -0.94
CA LYS A 265 -11.49 3.29 0.32
C LYS A 265 -12.71 2.36 0.44
N LEU A 266 -13.27 1.96 -0.69
CA LEU A 266 -14.34 0.95 -0.78
C LEU A 266 -13.83 -0.45 -0.44
N LEU A 267 -12.69 -0.87 -1.00
CA LEU A 267 -12.11 -2.20 -0.76
C LEU A 267 -11.51 -2.33 0.64
N GLU A 268 -10.99 -1.25 1.22
CA GLU A 268 -10.48 -1.24 2.60
C GLU A 268 -11.47 -1.76 3.63
N HIS A 269 -12.76 -1.49 3.43
CA HIS A 269 -13.80 -1.99 4.34
C HIS A 269 -14.10 -3.48 4.12
N ILE A 270 -13.91 -3.99 2.91
CA ILE A 270 -14.21 -5.36 2.52
C ILE A 270 -13.09 -6.31 2.94
N VAL A 271 -11.83 -5.95 2.65
CA VAL A 271 -10.68 -6.81 2.87
C VAL A 271 -10.26 -6.90 4.35
N ASP A 272 -9.55 -7.96 4.73
CA ASP A 272 -9.05 -8.17 6.09
C ASP A 272 -7.74 -7.42 6.36
N CYS A 273 -6.89 -7.30 5.33
CA CYS A 273 -5.59 -6.63 5.41
C CYS A 273 -5.38 -5.74 4.18
N VAL A 274 -4.83 -4.55 4.38
CA VAL A 274 -4.43 -3.63 3.32
C VAL A 274 -2.95 -3.32 3.48
N LEU A 275 -2.18 -3.66 2.47
CA LEU A 275 -0.77 -3.33 2.35
C LEU A 275 -0.59 -2.27 1.26
N GLN A 276 0.19 -1.26 1.53
CA GLN A 276 0.51 -0.21 0.56
C GLN A 276 1.98 -0.27 0.18
N PHE A 277 2.23 -0.37 -1.12
CA PHE A 277 3.57 -0.27 -1.68
C PHE A 277 3.90 1.19 -1.99
N GLU A 278 4.93 1.71 -1.34
CA GLU A 278 5.40 3.09 -1.46
C GLU A 278 6.81 3.12 -2.07
N GLY A 279 7.16 4.24 -2.67
CA GLY A 279 8.48 4.50 -3.21
C GLY A 279 8.42 5.36 -4.47
N ASP A 280 9.49 6.08 -4.74
CA ASP A 280 9.67 6.82 -5.98
C ASP A 280 10.34 5.90 -7.02
N ARG A 281 9.98 6.08 -8.31
CA ARG A 281 10.60 5.34 -9.43
C ARG A 281 12.12 5.59 -9.54
N HIS A 282 12.58 6.70 -8.99
CA HIS A 282 13.99 7.08 -8.96
C HIS A 282 14.76 6.50 -7.76
N ASN A 283 14.06 5.99 -6.74
CA ASN A 283 14.69 5.41 -5.56
C ASN A 283 14.87 3.90 -5.74
N THR A 284 15.99 3.39 -5.26
CA THR A 284 16.30 1.96 -5.30
C THR A 284 15.41 1.16 -4.34
N TYR A 285 14.95 1.82 -3.27
CA TYR A 285 14.18 1.16 -2.20
C TYR A 285 12.68 1.29 -2.38
N ARG A 286 11.97 0.26 -1.91
CA ARG A 286 10.51 0.18 -1.86
C ARG A 286 10.09 -0.17 -0.45
N ILE A 287 9.03 0.47 0.03
CA ILE A 287 8.49 0.27 1.37
C ILE A 287 7.10 -0.35 1.23
N LEU A 288 6.85 -1.42 1.93
CA LEU A 288 5.54 -2.05 2.05
C LEU A 288 4.98 -1.75 3.44
N ARG A 289 3.97 -0.89 3.53
CA ARG A 289 3.32 -0.51 4.80
C ARG A 289 2.01 -1.25 5.01
N THR A 290 1.71 -1.55 6.25
CA THR A 290 0.41 -2.06 6.66
C THR A 290 -0.52 -0.89 7.00
N LEU A 291 -1.57 -0.67 6.19
CA LEU A 291 -2.58 0.35 6.48
C LEU A 291 -3.73 -0.20 7.33
N LYS A 292 -4.06 -1.48 7.14
CA LYS A 292 -5.10 -2.20 7.88
C LYS A 292 -4.67 -3.65 8.07
N ASN A 293 -4.83 -4.18 9.28
CA ASN A 293 -4.61 -5.60 9.54
C ASN A 293 -5.52 -6.08 10.70
N ARG A 294 -6.47 -6.95 10.40
CA ARG A 294 -7.35 -7.56 11.42
C ARG A 294 -6.65 -8.62 12.26
N PHE A 295 -5.47 -9.07 11.82
CA PHE A 295 -4.75 -10.21 12.40
C PHE A 295 -3.41 -9.83 13.03
N GLY A 296 -3.04 -8.55 13.00
CA GLY A 296 -1.77 -8.06 13.51
C GLY A 296 -1.73 -6.53 13.65
N SER A 297 -0.54 -6.01 13.96
CA SER A 297 -0.30 -4.57 14.04
C SER A 297 -0.37 -3.91 12.68
N THR A 298 -0.76 -2.64 12.64
CA THR A 298 -0.65 -1.75 11.47
C THR A 298 0.67 -0.96 11.46
N ASP A 299 1.47 -1.08 12.52
CA ASP A 299 2.72 -0.33 12.69
C ASP A 299 3.92 -1.03 12.02
N GLU A 300 3.69 -2.09 11.24
CA GLU A 300 4.75 -2.86 10.62
C GLU A 300 5.04 -2.39 9.19
N MET A 301 6.32 -2.43 8.84
CA MET A 301 6.79 -2.16 7.47
C MET A 301 7.78 -3.20 7.00
N GLY A 302 7.74 -3.47 5.69
CA GLY A 302 8.73 -4.24 4.94
C GLY A 302 9.54 -3.34 4.03
N ILE A 303 10.83 -3.59 3.91
CA ILE A 303 11.73 -2.82 3.05
C ILE A 303 12.35 -3.74 2.02
N TYR A 304 12.29 -3.29 0.77
CA TYR A 304 12.81 -4.01 -0.38
C TYR A 304 13.73 -3.13 -1.20
N GLU A 305 14.73 -3.73 -1.80
CA GLU A 305 15.56 -3.13 -2.82
C GLU A 305 15.15 -3.63 -4.20
N MET A 306 14.92 -2.74 -5.15
CA MET A 306 14.63 -3.10 -6.53
C MET A 306 15.91 -3.42 -7.27
N GLN A 307 16.05 -4.65 -7.72
CA GLN A 307 17.19 -5.15 -8.50
C GLN A 307 16.74 -5.63 -9.87
N SER A 308 17.67 -5.90 -10.79
CA SER A 308 17.38 -6.46 -12.11
C SER A 308 16.69 -7.83 -12.04
N ALA A 309 17.02 -8.63 -11.03
CA ALA A 309 16.42 -9.94 -10.76
C ALA A 309 15.10 -9.87 -9.96
N GLY A 310 14.60 -8.68 -9.62
CA GLY A 310 13.36 -8.49 -8.86
C GLY A 310 13.58 -7.74 -7.54
N LEU A 311 12.75 -8.03 -6.54
CA LEU A 311 12.80 -7.39 -5.23
C LEU A 311 13.64 -8.24 -4.26
N ARG A 312 14.61 -7.61 -3.63
CA ARG A 312 15.44 -8.18 -2.57
C ARG A 312 14.97 -7.63 -1.22
N GLU A 313 14.75 -8.53 -0.25
CA GLU A 313 14.46 -8.15 1.13
C GLU A 313 15.62 -7.40 1.75
N VAL A 314 15.31 -6.34 2.50
CA VAL A 314 16.30 -5.57 3.27
C VAL A 314 16.13 -5.92 4.75
N SER A 315 16.90 -6.90 5.19
CA SER A 315 16.85 -7.37 6.59
C SER A 315 17.40 -6.34 7.57
N ASN A 316 18.36 -5.53 7.15
CA ASN A 316 18.96 -4.46 7.96
C ASN A 316 18.89 -3.10 7.21
N PRO A 317 17.80 -2.33 7.37
CA PRO A 317 17.68 -1.04 6.73
C PRO A 317 18.73 -0.02 7.19
N SER A 318 19.18 -0.12 8.44
CA SER A 318 20.15 0.81 8.99
C SER A 318 21.47 0.79 8.22
N GLU A 319 21.92 -0.37 7.76
CA GLU A 319 23.16 -0.48 6.94
C GLU A 319 23.08 0.30 5.62
N LEU A 320 21.86 0.48 5.09
CA LEU A 320 21.61 1.18 3.83
C LEU A 320 21.39 2.68 4.03
N LEU A 321 20.94 3.07 5.23
CA LEU A 321 20.61 4.44 5.59
C LEU A 321 21.77 5.16 6.29
N LEU A 322 22.86 4.45 6.52
CA LEU A 322 24.12 4.97 7.03
C LEU A 322 25.13 5.04 5.88
N SER A 323 25.67 6.21 5.64
CA SER A 323 26.75 6.37 4.66
C SER A 323 28.02 5.70 5.17
N GLN A 324 28.60 4.83 4.34
CA GLN A 324 30.00 4.40 4.59
C GLN A 324 30.91 5.56 4.18
N LYS A 325 31.46 6.26 5.15
CA LYS A 325 32.35 7.39 4.92
C LYS A 325 33.71 7.11 5.55
N ASP A 326 34.76 7.34 4.80
CA ASP A 326 36.11 7.33 5.30
C ASP A 326 36.51 8.66 6.00
N GLU A 327 35.66 9.71 5.81
CA GLU A 327 35.89 11.06 6.36
C GLU A 327 34.68 11.53 7.17
N GLU A 328 34.93 12.16 8.30
CA GLU A 328 33.91 12.84 9.10
C GLU A 328 33.60 14.21 8.50
N LEU A 329 32.38 14.37 7.98
CA LEU A 329 31.90 15.60 7.34
C LEU A 329 31.02 16.39 8.29
N SER A 330 31.13 17.73 8.26
CA SER A 330 30.22 18.60 8.97
C SER A 330 28.80 18.48 8.40
N GLY A 331 27.81 18.75 9.24
CA GLY A 331 26.38 18.70 8.84
C GLY A 331 25.76 17.31 8.84
N CYS A 332 26.46 16.27 9.31
CA CYS A 332 25.94 14.91 9.39
C CYS A 332 25.74 14.46 10.84
N ALA A 333 24.62 13.78 11.11
CA ALA A 333 24.35 13.12 12.39
C ALA A 333 23.47 11.89 12.18
N VAL A 334 23.54 10.91 13.08
CA VAL A 334 22.77 9.68 12.99
C VAL A 334 21.63 9.70 14.02
N ALA A 335 20.39 9.54 13.54
CA ALA A 335 19.22 9.39 14.39
C ALA A 335 18.90 7.94 14.65
N ALA A 336 18.62 7.58 15.91
CA ALA A 336 18.00 6.31 16.27
C ALA A 336 16.48 6.50 16.33
N THR A 337 15.80 6.15 15.23
CA THR A 337 14.37 6.33 15.00
C THR A 337 13.60 5.02 15.13
N MET A 338 12.28 5.11 15.20
CA MET A 338 11.37 3.96 15.14
C MET A 338 10.41 4.14 13.97
N GLU A 339 10.27 3.11 13.18
CA GLU A 339 9.18 3.05 12.22
C GLU A 339 8.27 1.89 12.63
N GLY A 340 7.10 2.26 13.20
CA GLY A 340 6.23 1.29 13.86
C GLY A 340 6.91 0.59 15.03
N MET A 341 7.14 -0.71 14.90
CA MET A 341 7.84 -1.54 15.89
C MET A 341 9.33 -1.71 15.61
N ARG A 342 9.81 -1.24 14.47
CA ARG A 342 11.18 -1.48 13.99
C ARG A 342 12.11 -0.33 14.35
N PRO A 343 13.15 -0.54 15.16
CA PRO A 343 14.19 0.44 15.36
C PRO A 343 15.06 0.52 14.09
N MET A 344 15.46 1.73 13.73
CA MET A 344 16.32 2.00 12.58
C MET A 344 17.27 3.15 12.91
N LEU A 345 18.47 3.10 12.35
CA LEU A 345 19.38 4.23 12.35
C LEU A 345 19.38 4.87 10.98
N ILE A 346 19.23 6.20 10.94
CA ILE A 346 19.17 6.97 9.71
C ILE A 346 20.07 8.20 9.80
N GLU A 347 20.85 8.43 8.74
CA GLU A 347 21.67 9.63 8.67
C GLU A 347 20.84 10.84 8.31
N THR A 348 20.99 11.91 9.08
CA THR A 348 20.46 13.25 8.82
C THR A 348 21.58 14.12 8.28
N GLN A 349 21.35 14.79 7.16
CA GLN A 349 22.31 15.67 6.51
C GLN A 349 21.75 17.08 6.44
N ALA A 350 22.44 18.05 6.99
CA ALA A 350 22.09 19.46 6.91
C ALA A 350 23.18 20.25 6.20
N LEU A 351 22.78 21.19 5.36
CA LEU A 351 23.65 22.19 4.77
C LEU A 351 23.12 23.57 5.14
N VAL A 352 23.95 24.33 5.83
CA VAL A 352 23.67 25.71 6.23
C VAL A 352 24.69 26.62 5.56
N SER A 353 24.21 27.53 4.72
CA SER A 353 25.07 28.47 3.98
C SER A 353 24.50 29.88 4.04
N LYS A 354 25.34 30.91 3.82
CA LYS A 354 24.87 32.30 3.76
C LYS A 354 23.88 32.48 2.60
N ALA A 355 22.74 33.08 2.84
CA ALA A 355 21.77 33.41 1.81
C ALA A 355 22.33 34.45 0.83
N VAL A 356 22.43 34.10 -0.47
CA VAL A 356 22.98 34.94 -1.51
C VAL A 356 21.94 35.90 -2.06
N PHE A 357 20.65 35.50 -2.06
CA PHE A 357 19.58 36.25 -2.75
C PHE A 357 18.66 37.04 -1.80
N GLY A 358 19.12 37.41 -0.63
CA GLY A 358 18.38 38.26 0.31
C GLY A 358 17.23 37.62 1.06
N THR A 359 16.59 36.59 0.53
CA THR A 359 15.55 35.80 1.22
C THR A 359 16.07 34.37 1.45
N PRO A 360 16.27 33.96 2.71
CA PRO A 360 16.77 32.63 3.05
C PRO A 360 15.85 31.52 2.54
N GLN A 361 16.44 30.55 1.84
CA GLN A 361 15.73 29.37 1.37
C GLN A 361 15.74 28.26 2.43
N ARG A 362 14.65 27.53 2.53
CA ARG A 362 14.53 26.39 3.42
C ARG A 362 13.90 25.23 2.68
N SER A 363 14.58 24.08 2.69
CA SER A 363 14.10 22.87 2.03
C SER A 363 14.39 21.66 2.91
N ALA A 364 13.47 20.70 2.91
CA ALA A 364 13.65 19.42 3.59
C ALA A 364 13.16 18.26 2.70
N THR A 365 13.97 17.22 2.64
CA THR A 365 13.61 15.95 2.02
C THR A 365 13.48 14.88 3.11
N GLY A 366 12.33 14.21 3.16
CA GLY A 366 12.07 13.17 4.16
C GLY A 366 11.60 13.68 5.53
N PHE A 367 11.54 15.01 5.75
CA PHE A 367 11.15 15.63 7.02
C PHE A 367 10.12 16.75 6.82
N ASP A 368 9.29 16.99 7.83
CA ASP A 368 8.24 18.01 7.77
C ASP A 368 8.83 19.43 7.87
N MET A 369 8.50 20.28 6.90
CA MET A 369 9.01 21.66 6.81
C MET A 369 8.57 22.56 7.97
N ARG A 370 7.36 22.34 8.54
CA ARG A 370 6.87 23.12 9.68
C ARG A 370 7.67 22.77 10.93
N ARG A 371 7.99 21.47 11.10
CA ARG A 371 8.82 21.01 12.20
C ARG A 371 10.26 21.51 12.08
N LEU A 372 10.86 21.50 10.89
CA LEU A 372 12.17 22.13 10.65
C LEU A 372 12.16 23.62 11.05
N SER A 373 11.17 24.37 10.61
CA SER A 373 11.03 25.80 10.96
C SER A 373 10.92 26.02 12.47
N MET A 374 10.23 25.12 13.18
CA MET A 374 10.13 25.14 14.64
C MET A 374 11.48 24.89 15.31
N LEU A 375 12.24 23.88 14.86
CA LEU A 375 13.57 23.57 15.40
C LEU A 375 14.55 24.73 15.20
N LEU A 376 14.54 25.36 14.02
CA LEU A 376 15.37 26.54 13.75
C LEU A 376 15.01 27.68 14.70
N ALA A 377 13.73 27.96 14.94
CA ALA A 377 13.31 28.99 15.88
C ALA A 377 13.74 28.69 17.35
N VAL A 378 13.73 27.43 17.77
CA VAL A 378 14.25 26.98 19.08
C VAL A 378 15.74 27.25 19.16
N LEU A 379 16.52 26.85 18.15
CA LEU A 379 17.97 27.06 18.08
C LEU A 379 18.33 28.54 18.14
N GLU A 380 17.62 29.40 17.42
CA GLU A 380 17.84 30.85 17.46
C GLU A 380 17.50 31.43 18.84
N LYS A 381 16.31 31.15 19.33
CA LYS A 381 15.79 31.83 20.53
C LYS A 381 16.40 31.31 21.83
N ARG A 382 16.72 30.00 21.91
CA ARG A 382 17.15 29.35 23.16
C ARG A 382 18.65 29.09 23.21
N CYS A 383 19.26 28.77 22.05
CA CYS A 383 20.66 28.38 22.02
C CYS A 383 21.58 29.45 21.43
N GLY A 384 21.02 30.56 20.90
CA GLY A 384 21.80 31.69 20.35
C GLY A 384 22.46 31.44 19.01
N TYR A 385 22.02 30.41 18.27
CA TYR A 385 22.47 30.17 16.90
C TYR A 385 21.65 31.00 15.91
N PHE A 386 22.28 31.59 14.89
CA PHE A 386 21.59 32.45 13.94
C PHE A 386 21.42 31.80 12.59
N PHE A 387 20.15 31.50 12.23
CA PHE A 387 19.76 30.92 10.94
C PHE A 387 19.00 31.91 10.06
N SER A 388 18.63 33.06 10.58
CA SER A 388 17.76 34.04 9.91
C SER A 388 18.32 34.58 8.60
N MET A 389 19.65 34.54 8.41
CA MET A 389 20.35 35.01 7.22
C MET A 389 20.97 33.85 6.41
N ASN A 390 20.62 32.63 6.72
CA ASN A 390 21.23 31.44 6.12
C ASN A 390 20.18 30.61 5.38
N ASP A 391 20.58 30.09 4.21
CA ASP A 391 19.88 29.01 3.54
C ASP A 391 20.06 27.73 4.34
N VAL A 392 19.00 26.94 4.46
CA VAL A 392 19.00 25.67 5.20
C VAL A 392 18.40 24.58 4.33
N PHE A 393 19.21 23.56 4.04
CA PHE A 393 18.79 22.36 3.33
C PHE A 393 18.95 21.16 4.27
N LEU A 394 17.91 20.36 4.38
CA LEU A 394 17.89 19.13 5.19
C LEU A 394 17.53 17.94 4.30
N ASN A 395 18.28 16.86 4.42
CA ASN A 395 18.04 15.63 3.71
C ASN A 395 18.14 14.42 4.67
N LEU A 396 17.17 13.53 4.62
CA LEU A 396 17.24 12.23 5.28
C LEU A 396 17.74 11.19 4.27
N ALA A 397 18.71 10.39 4.68
CA ALA A 397 19.29 9.37 3.82
C ALA A 397 18.22 8.41 3.26
N GLY A 398 18.38 7.97 2.02
CA GLY A 398 17.44 7.06 1.33
C GLY A 398 16.12 7.71 0.91
N GLY A 399 15.88 9.01 1.17
CA GLY A 399 14.64 9.70 0.83
C GLY A 399 13.41 9.20 1.60
N ILE A 400 13.62 8.49 2.69
CA ILE A 400 12.54 7.95 3.54
C ILE A 400 11.93 9.09 4.35
N ARG A 401 10.60 9.17 4.37
CA ARG A 401 9.90 10.10 5.24
C ARG A 401 9.84 9.54 6.65
N VAL A 402 10.38 10.29 7.63
CA VAL A 402 10.37 9.93 9.05
C VAL A 402 9.39 10.83 9.79
N GLU A 403 8.44 10.21 10.50
CA GLU A 403 7.41 10.91 11.29
C GLU A 403 7.71 10.82 12.81
N ASP A 404 8.68 10.00 13.21
CA ASP A 404 9.07 9.83 14.61
C ASP A 404 9.75 11.09 15.15
N PRO A 405 9.22 11.74 16.21
CA PRO A 405 9.80 12.95 16.78
C PRO A 405 11.19 12.75 17.40
N ALA A 406 11.61 11.51 17.64
CA ALA A 406 12.94 11.21 18.18
C ALA A 406 14.09 11.67 17.27
N ILE A 407 13.83 11.90 15.97
CA ILE A 407 14.80 12.36 15.00
C ILE A 407 15.23 13.84 15.23
N ASP A 408 14.44 14.63 15.96
CA ASP A 408 14.69 16.06 16.15
C ASP A 408 16.07 16.34 16.70
N LEU A 409 16.54 15.52 17.66
CA LEU A 409 17.84 15.72 18.29
C LEU A 409 18.99 15.56 17.28
N ALA A 410 18.92 14.57 16.40
CA ALA A 410 19.90 14.39 15.33
C ALA A 410 19.85 15.54 14.31
N ILE A 411 18.65 16.01 13.93
CA ILE A 411 18.50 17.16 13.03
C ILE A 411 19.09 18.41 13.65
N VAL A 412 18.85 18.67 14.92
CA VAL A 412 19.44 19.80 15.64
C VAL A 412 20.97 19.69 15.65
N VAL A 413 21.51 18.51 15.89
CA VAL A 413 22.97 18.28 15.86
C VAL A 413 23.53 18.50 14.46
N SER A 414 22.89 17.98 13.39
CA SER A 414 23.37 18.18 12.03
C SER A 414 23.30 19.67 11.59
N LEU A 415 22.26 20.42 12.02
CA LEU A 415 22.14 21.86 11.78
C LEU A 415 23.26 22.66 12.47
N ILE A 416 23.54 22.37 13.75
CA ILE A 416 24.63 23.03 14.51
C ILE A 416 25.99 22.67 13.90
N SER A 417 26.21 21.40 13.60
CA SER A 417 27.42 20.90 12.96
C SER A 417 27.72 21.64 11.64
N SER A 418 26.72 21.77 10.77
CA SER A 418 26.86 22.48 9.50
C SER A 418 27.05 23.98 9.68
N LEU A 419 26.36 24.62 10.65
CA LEU A 419 26.49 26.06 10.91
C LEU A 419 27.88 26.42 11.45
N MET A 420 28.46 25.54 12.29
CA MET A 420 29.77 25.73 12.91
C MET A 420 30.92 25.18 12.07
N ASP A 421 30.60 24.41 11.02
CA ASP A 421 31.55 23.65 10.20
C ASP A 421 32.42 22.70 11.03
N VAL A 422 31.79 22.01 12.00
CA VAL A 422 32.44 21.05 12.91
C VAL A 422 31.81 19.68 12.71
N SER A 423 32.60 18.66 12.40
CA SER A 423 32.12 17.29 12.25
C SER A 423 31.69 16.68 13.57
N VAL A 424 30.72 15.74 13.49
CA VAL A 424 30.26 14.89 14.59
C VAL A 424 30.75 13.47 14.31
N PRO A 425 31.35 12.77 15.31
CA PRO A 425 31.80 11.41 15.11
C PRO A 425 30.70 10.48 14.56
N SER A 426 31.04 9.67 13.58
CA SER A 426 30.09 8.79 12.87
C SER A 426 29.61 7.61 13.71
N ASP A 427 30.26 7.33 14.82
CA ASP A 427 29.94 6.26 15.77
C ASP A 427 29.07 6.72 16.95
N ILE A 428 28.47 7.93 16.82
CA ILE A 428 27.53 8.49 17.79
C ILE A 428 26.13 8.60 17.16
N CYS A 429 25.09 8.31 17.94
CA CYS A 429 23.72 8.49 17.48
C CYS A 429 22.85 9.19 18.53
N PHE A 430 21.67 9.66 18.07
CA PHE A 430 20.80 10.57 18.83
C PHE A 430 19.36 10.10 18.81
N ALA A 431 18.65 10.20 19.95
CA ALA A 431 17.21 9.95 20.03
C ALA A 431 16.57 10.88 21.06
N GLY A 432 15.82 11.88 20.63
CA GLY A 432 15.14 12.80 21.51
C GLY A 432 14.23 13.75 20.76
N GLU A 433 13.03 14.02 21.31
CA GLU A 433 12.14 15.06 20.82
C GLU A 433 12.57 16.41 21.40
N VAL A 434 12.58 17.44 20.56
CA VAL A 434 12.92 18.81 21.01
C VAL A 434 11.65 19.63 21.17
N GLY A 435 11.42 20.11 22.39
CA GLY A 435 10.30 21.00 22.71
C GLY A 435 10.61 22.47 22.49
N LEU A 436 9.57 23.31 22.46
CA LEU A 436 9.65 24.76 22.18
C LEU A 436 10.48 25.56 23.20
N SER A 437 10.66 25.03 24.41
CA SER A 437 11.51 25.65 25.45
C SER A 437 12.97 25.21 25.37
N GLY A 438 13.33 24.37 24.36
CA GLY A 438 14.65 23.80 24.21
C GLY A 438 14.89 22.58 25.09
N GLU A 439 13.86 22.04 25.75
CA GLU A 439 13.94 20.80 26.50
C GLU A 439 14.01 19.59 25.56
N ILE A 440 14.75 18.55 25.96
CA ILE A 440 14.81 17.26 25.27
C ILE A 440 13.87 16.31 26.00
N ARG A 441 12.77 15.96 25.32
CA ARG A 441 11.72 15.10 25.84
C ARG A 441 12.05 13.63 25.65
N ALA A 442 11.51 12.81 26.56
CA ALA A 442 11.55 11.36 26.41
C ALA A 442 10.75 10.90 25.18
N VAL A 443 11.31 9.98 24.44
CA VAL A 443 10.67 9.33 23.29
C VAL A 443 10.25 7.91 23.64
N GLN A 444 9.32 7.36 22.91
CA GLN A 444 8.85 6.00 23.15
C GLN A 444 9.93 4.98 22.78
N ARG A 445 9.92 3.81 23.42
CA ARG A 445 10.74 2.65 23.10
C ARG A 445 12.26 2.96 23.08
N VAL A 446 12.72 3.75 24.03
CA VAL A 446 14.13 4.14 24.16
C VAL A 446 15.04 2.92 24.23
N GLU A 447 14.62 1.87 24.99
CA GLU A 447 15.39 0.63 25.14
C GLU A 447 15.64 -0.07 23.81
N GLN A 448 14.63 -0.11 22.91
CA GLN A 448 14.78 -0.72 21.58
C GLN A 448 15.75 0.06 20.69
N ARG A 449 15.73 1.40 20.77
CA ARG A 449 16.67 2.28 20.03
C ARG A 449 18.11 2.06 20.51
N ILE A 450 18.32 1.97 21.83
CA ILE A 450 19.62 1.70 22.42
C ILE A 450 20.12 0.31 22.00
N THR A 451 19.26 -0.71 22.04
CA THR A 451 19.58 -2.08 21.64
C THR A 451 20.01 -2.14 20.16
N GLU A 452 19.33 -1.42 19.30
CA GLU A 452 19.67 -1.39 17.86
C GLU A 452 20.99 -0.65 17.61
N ALA A 453 21.22 0.48 18.28
CA ALA A 453 22.49 1.21 18.18
C ALA A 453 23.66 0.38 18.70
N ASP A 454 23.51 -0.31 19.83
CA ASP A 454 24.50 -1.21 20.42
C ASP A 454 24.80 -2.39 19.46
N ARG A 455 23.75 -3.02 18.89
CA ARG A 455 23.87 -4.11 17.91
C ARG A 455 24.64 -3.71 16.65
N LEU A 456 24.51 -2.46 16.22
CA LEU A 456 25.18 -1.91 15.05
C LEU A 456 26.58 -1.37 15.35
N GLY A 457 27.05 -1.46 16.62
CA GLY A 457 28.41 -1.13 17.02
C GLY A 457 28.66 0.36 17.26
N PHE A 458 27.62 1.17 17.48
CA PHE A 458 27.76 2.57 17.88
C PHE A 458 28.42 2.65 19.27
N LYS A 459 29.28 3.65 19.47
CA LYS A 459 30.00 3.83 20.73
C LYS A 459 29.19 4.63 21.75
N GLU A 460 28.42 5.61 21.27
CA GLU A 460 27.61 6.48 22.14
C GLU A 460 26.21 6.72 21.57
N ILE A 461 25.23 6.81 22.46
CA ILE A 461 23.89 7.28 22.12
C ILE A 461 23.46 8.39 23.07
N TYR A 462 23.00 9.49 22.52
CA TYR A 462 22.45 10.63 23.26
C TYR A 462 20.93 10.55 23.32
N VAL A 463 20.39 10.49 24.54
CA VAL A 463 18.95 10.37 24.79
C VAL A 463 18.48 11.36 25.82
N SER A 464 17.15 11.55 25.95
CA SER A 464 16.60 12.37 27.02
C SER A 464 16.84 11.76 28.39
N LYS A 465 17.28 12.57 29.36
CA LYS A 465 17.43 12.15 30.77
C LYS A 465 16.12 11.65 31.40
N TYR A 466 14.99 12.10 30.87
CA TYR A 466 13.67 11.70 31.36
C TYR A 466 13.18 10.36 30.81
N GLY A 467 13.87 9.80 29.79
CA GLY A 467 13.50 8.53 29.16
C GLY A 467 14.17 7.29 29.76
N MET A 468 15.06 7.45 30.72
CA MET A 468 15.91 6.35 31.26
C MET A 468 15.27 5.51 32.36
N LYS A 469 14.02 5.80 32.74
CA LYS A 469 13.35 5.07 33.84
C LYS A 469 13.17 3.58 33.49
N GLY A 470 13.78 2.71 34.31
CA GLY A 470 13.71 1.25 34.15
C GLY A 470 14.78 0.66 33.20
N ILE A 471 15.64 1.47 32.59
CA ILE A 471 16.74 1.02 31.75
C ILE A 471 18.01 0.95 32.59
N ASP A 472 18.67 -0.21 32.59
CA ASP A 472 19.98 -0.40 33.23
C ASP A 472 21.10 -0.20 32.18
N PRO A 473 21.87 0.89 32.23
CA PRO A 473 22.94 1.17 31.27
C PRO A 473 24.04 0.10 31.21
N LYS A 474 24.22 -0.68 32.29
CA LYS A 474 25.26 -1.72 32.34
C LYS A 474 24.98 -2.93 31.46
N ARG A 475 23.79 -3.05 30.91
CA ARG A 475 23.39 -4.14 30.00
C ARG A 475 23.89 -3.94 28.57
N TYR A 476 24.40 -2.75 28.24
CA TYR A 476 24.78 -2.36 26.90
C TYR A 476 26.28 -2.09 26.81
N SER A 477 26.87 -2.36 25.66
CA SER A 477 28.26 -2.01 25.36
C SER A 477 28.39 -0.53 24.98
N ILE A 478 27.32 0.02 24.39
CA ILE A 478 27.22 1.42 24.01
C ILE A 478 27.12 2.34 25.24
N ARG A 479 27.84 3.46 25.23
CA ARG A 479 27.77 4.49 26.25
C ARG A 479 26.51 5.33 26.08
N ILE A 480 25.66 5.37 27.11
CA ILE A 480 24.42 6.15 27.10
C ILE A 480 24.68 7.50 27.74
N GLN A 481 24.59 8.56 26.94
CA GLN A 481 24.67 9.95 27.35
C GLN A 481 23.27 10.53 27.50
N THR A 482 23.03 11.28 28.56
CA THR A 482 21.69 11.84 28.83
C THR A 482 21.72 13.36 28.79
N LEU A 483 20.78 13.96 28.06
CA LEU A 483 20.63 15.39 27.92
C LEU A 483 19.24 15.85 28.42
N GLY A 484 19.20 17.03 29.03
CA GLY A 484 17.94 17.65 29.46
C GLY A 484 17.52 18.79 28.56
N LYS A 485 18.47 19.50 27.97
CA LYS A 485 18.26 20.67 27.11
C LYS A 485 19.20 20.65 25.91
N VAL A 486 18.75 21.28 24.83
CA VAL A 486 19.53 21.45 23.59
C VAL A 486 20.82 22.25 23.83
N GLU A 487 20.81 23.21 24.74
CA GLU A 487 22.00 24.02 25.11
C GLU A 487 23.17 23.15 25.57
N GLU A 488 22.91 22.00 26.20
CA GLU A 488 23.91 21.06 26.70
C GLU A 488 24.72 20.41 25.58
N LEU A 489 24.18 20.37 24.34
CA LEU A 489 24.88 19.82 23.16
C LEU A 489 26.18 20.59 22.86
N LYS A 490 26.20 21.91 23.09
CA LYS A 490 27.38 22.72 22.82
C LYS A 490 28.59 22.24 23.61
N SER A 491 28.42 21.98 24.89
CA SER A 491 29.48 21.50 25.76
C SER A 491 29.77 20.01 25.60
N ALA A 492 28.81 19.23 25.07
CA ALA A 492 28.98 17.80 24.89
C ALA A 492 29.71 17.40 23.60
N LEU A 493 29.46 18.20 22.51
CA LEU A 493 29.90 17.80 21.16
C LEU A 493 30.71 18.88 20.39
N PHE A 494 30.58 20.17 20.76
CA PHE A 494 31.10 21.29 19.98
C PHE A 494 32.07 22.18 20.79
N VAL A 495 32.89 21.57 21.61
CA VAL A 495 33.91 22.27 22.43
C VAL A 495 35.24 22.38 21.68
#